data_bc7e8410711b17c094183c669e573cdc
#
_entry.id   bc7e8410711b17c094183c669e573cdc
#
_cell.length_a   1.000
_cell.length_b   1.000
_cell.length_c   1.000
_cell.angle_alpha   90.00
_cell.angle_beta   90.00
_cell.angle_gamma   90.00
#
_symmetry.space_group_name_H-M   'P 1'
#
loop_
_entity.id
_entity.type
_entity.pdbx_description
1 polymer ?
#
loop_
_entity_poly.entity_id
_entity_poly.type
_entity_poly.pdbx_seq_one_letter_code
_entity_poly.pdbx_strand_id
1 'polypeptide(L)'
;TASTGVFLGCAGYALPPKERCKGTKNLMPVEAFANLDDAEGDDETAEVKDLMEKKRCPKCGTAMNGYIVDGGLKLHICGNNPDCDGYILEEGKFEVPGSDAPTIDCDKCDGQMELKTGRFGPYFACQKCDNTRKVLKTGEAAPPRMDPIHLPELKSTKHDDYFILREGAAGMFLAASKFPKVRETRAPKLAELREIKDKMEDKFQYLFEGPDEDPDGNPTILLWSRKKKEQYIGSEKNGKATRWGVYWRKGEGVEE
;
A
#
# COMPACT_ATOMS: atom_id res chain seq x y z
N THR A 1 4.24 20.95 7.71
CA THR A 1 4.54 19.49 7.61
C THR A 1 3.96 18.77 8.83
N ALA A 2 3.39 17.63 8.61
CA ALA A 2 2.94 16.72 9.66
C ALA A 2 3.44 15.31 9.37
N SER A 3 3.31 14.39 10.31
CA SER A 3 3.63 12.96 10.11
C SER A 3 2.90 12.34 8.91
N THR A 4 1.86 13.01 8.39
CA THR A 4 1.02 12.60 7.25
C THR A 4 1.43 13.25 5.92
N GLY A 5 2.52 14.03 5.86
CA GLY A 5 3.00 14.70 4.64
C GLY A 5 2.92 16.22 4.69
N VAL A 6 3.06 16.85 3.53
CA VAL A 6 3.01 18.31 3.36
C VAL A 6 1.61 18.72 2.94
N PHE A 7 1.06 19.74 3.56
CA PHE A 7 -0.26 20.30 3.24
C PHE A 7 -0.28 21.82 3.38
N LEU A 8 -1.18 22.47 2.65
CA LEU A 8 -1.55 23.86 2.85
C LEU A 8 -2.68 23.91 3.88
N GLY A 9 -2.49 24.67 4.94
CA GLY A 9 -3.53 24.98 5.93
C GLY A 9 -4.13 26.35 5.66
N CYS A 10 -5.43 26.49 5.92
CA CYS A 10 -6.07 27.81 5.88
C CYS A 10 -5.45 28.73 6.93
N ALA A 11 -5.16 30.00 6.57
CA ALA A 11 -4.66 31.02 7.52
C ALA A 11 -5.61 31.22 8.71
N GLY A 12 -6.90 31.00 8.52
CA GLY A 12 -7.90 31.01 9.60
C GLY A 12 -7.74 29.88 10.63
N TYR A 13 -6.79 28.96 10.48
CA TYR A 13 -6.47 27.97 11.52
C TYR A 13 -5.87 28.61 12.78
N ALA A 14 -5.22 29.75 12.65
CA ALA A 14 -4.66 30.51 13.77
C ALA A 14 -5.70 31.25 14.62
N LEU A 15 -6.95 31.32 14.16
CA LEU A 15 -8.05 31.99 14.90
C LEU A 15 -8.49 31.17 16.13
N PRO A 16 -9.22 31.78 17.07
CA PRO A 16 -9.76 31.09 18.24
C PRO A 16 -10.57 29.83 17.87
N PRO A 17 -10.65 28.81 18.73
CA PRO A 17 -11.21 27.49 18.41
C PRO A 17 -12.63 27.51 17.79
N LYS A 18 -13.47 28.53 18.14
CA LYS A 18 -14.84 28.67 17.61
C LYS A 18 -14.88 29.23 16.18
N GLU A 19 -13.86 29.97 15.77
CA GLU A 19 -13.76 30.65 14.47
C GLU A 19 -12.73 30.01 13.55
N ARG A 20 -12.03 28.99 14.03
CA ARG A 20 -10.93 28.34 13.35
C ARG A 20 -11.38 27.61 12.09
N CYS A 21 -10.82 27.97 10.97
CA CYS A 21 -10.95 27.21 9.73
C CYS A 21 -10.08 25.95 9.80
N LYS A 22 -10.64 24.77 9.56
CA LYS A 22 -9.94 23.49 9.51
C LYS A 22 -9.63 23.02 8.07
N GLY A 23 -9.83 23.92 7.09
CA GLY A 23 -9.55 23.61 5.68
C GLY A 23 -8.07 23.30 5.46
N THR A 24 -7.77 22.15 4.89
CA THR A 24 -6.43 21.75 4.49
C THR A 24 -6.46 21.19 3.07
N LYS A 25 -5.40 21.44 2.28
CA LYS A 25 -5.18 20.84 0.97
C LYS A 25 -3.84 20.09 1.01
N ASN A 26 -3.87 18.77 0.86
CA ASN A 26 -2.66 17.98 0.77
C ASN A 26 -1.92 18.31 -0.52
N LEU A 27 -0.60 18.44 -0.42
CA LEU A 27 0.28 18.68 -1.57
C LEU A 27 0.89 17.37 -2.04
N MET A 28 1.00 17.21 -3.36
CA MET A 28 1.59 16.04 -3.99
C MET A 28 3.07 16.30 -4.28
N PRO A 29 3.99 15.48 -3.76
CA PRO A 29 5.40 15.56 -4.15
C PRO A 29 5.54 15.21 -5.64
N VAL A 30 6.32 16.02 -6.36
CA VAL A 30 6.60 15.75 -7.79
C VAL A 30 7.28 14.40 -7.97
N GLU A 31 8.16 14.02 -7.04
CA GLU A 31 8.90 12.75 -7.04
C GLU A 31 8.02 11.50 -6.87
N ALA A 32 6.81 11.64 -6.31
CA ALA A 32 5.89 10.51 -6.18
C ALA A 32 5.46 9.92 -7.55
N PHE A 33 5.64 10.68 -8.63
CA PHE A 33 5.27 10.31 -10.00
C PHE A 33 6.47 10.07 -10.91
N ALA A 34 7.63 10.67 -10.63
CA ALA A 34 8.85 10.46 -11.41
C ALA A 34 9.32 8.99 -11.40
N ASN A 35 8.99 8.23 -10.37
CA ASN A 35 9.32 6.81 -10.25
C ASN A 35 8.40 5.87 -11.06
N LEU A 36 7.43 6.39 -11.81
CA LEU A 36 6.58 5.56 -12.67
C LEU A 36 7.21 5.30 -14.04
N ASP A 37 8.10 6.19 -14.50
CA ASP A 37 8.67 6.13 -15.86
C ASP A 37 10.11 5.57 -15.92
N ASP A 38 10.87 5.53 -14.80
CA ASP A 38 12.30 5.13 -14.79
C ASP A 38 12.52 3.79 -14.05
N ALA A 39 12.17 2.67 -14.68
CA ALA A 39 12.40 1.33 -14.13
C ALA A 39 13.69 0.63 -14.62
N GLU A 40 14.59 1.31 -15.35
CA GLU A 40 15.86 0.75 -15.83
C GLU A 40 17.02 1.75 -15.66
N GLY A 41 17.50 1.95 -14.44
CA GLY A 41 18.69 2.74 -14.17
C GLY A 41 19.32 2.38 -12.83
N ASP A 42 20.66 2.34 -12.80
CA ASP A 42 21.46 2.11 -11.60
C ASP A 42 21.10 3.16 -10.52
N ASP A 43 20.64 2.68 -9.37
CA ASP A 43 19.95 3.44 -8.31
C ASP A 43 20.76 4.68 -7.81
N GLU A 44 22.09 4.57 -7.73
CA GLU A 44 22.96 5.64 -7.23
C GLU A 44 23.10 6.83 -8.20
N THR A 45 23.11 6.59 -9.51
CA THR A 45 23.26 7.65 -10.51
C THR A 45 21.98 8.46 -10.70
N ALA A 46 20.82 7.85 -10.54
CA ALA A 46 19.51 8.49 -10.61
C ALA A 46 19.29 9.47 -9.44
N GLU A 47 19.66 9.07 -8.21
CA GLU A 47 19.57 9.95 -7.03
C GLU A 47 20.47 11.19 -7.13
N VAL A 48 21.69 11.04 -7.64
CA VAL A 48 22.63 12.17 -7.81
C VAL A 48 22.12 13.14 -8.87
N LYS A 49 21.55 12.64 -9.97
CA LYS A 49 20.99 13.48 -11.03
C LYS A 49 19.78 14.26 -10.54
N ASP A 50 18.85 13.59 -9.82
CA ASP A 50 17.68 14.23 -9.22
C ASP A 50 18.07 15.33 -8.22
N LEU A 51 19.10 15.09 -7.38
CA LEU A 51 19.63 16.08 -6.44
C LEU A 51 20.28 17.29 -7.14
N MET A 52 20.89 17.10 -8.31
CA MET A 52 21.47 18.18 -9.10
C MET A 52 20.42 19.05 -9.80
N GLU A 53 19.31 18.47 -10.21
CA GLU A 53 18.21 19.16 -10.89
C GLU A 53 17.30 19.94 -9.92
N LYS A 54 17.34 19.64 -8.62
CA LYS A 54 16.52 20.33 -7.61
C LYS A 54 16.90 21.81 -7.46
N LYS A 55 15.90 22.65 -7.36
CA LYS A 55 16.09 24.09 -7.03
C LYS A 55 16.75 24.21 -5.67
N ARG A 56 17.55 25.28 -5.51
CA ARG A 56 18.25 25.59 -4.25
C ARG A 56 17.49 26.63 -3.45
N CYS A 57 17.39 26.42 -2.16
CA CYS A 57 16.75 27.37 -1.26
C CYS A 57 17.48 28.73 -1.26
N PRO A 58 16.78 29.84 -1.52
CA PRO A 58 17.40 31.17 -1.55
C PRO A 58 17.90 31.64 -0.17
N LYS A 59 17.43 30.99 0.92
CA LYS A 59 17.84 31.36 2.29
C LYS A 59 19.05 30.58 2.79
N CYS A 60 19.14 29.28 2.50
CA CYS A 60 20.17 28.40 3.09
C CYS A 60 20.94 27.54 2.07
N GLY A 61 20.60 27.60 0.78
CA GLY A 61 21.26 26.83 -0.28
C GLY A 61 20.91 25.32 -0.34
N THR A 62 20.13 24.78 0.60
CA THR A 62 19.74 23.38 0.61
C THR A 62 18.79 23.06 -0.57
N ALA A 63 18.86 21.82 -1.08
CA ALA A 63 17.96 21.34 -2.11
C ALA A 63 16.49 21.44 -1.65
N MET A 64 15.60 21.81 -2.56
CA MET A 64 14.19 22.02 -2.28
C MET A 64 13.36 20.85 -2.81
N ASN A 65 12.30 20.51 -2.09
CA ASN A 65 11.32 19.52 -2.51
C ASN A 65 10.18 20.21 -3.26
N GLY A 66 9.82 19.70 -4.44
CA GLY A 66 8.76 20.25 -5.29
C GLY A 66 7.40 19.60 -5.00
N TYR A 67 6.35 20.44 -4.99
CA TYR A 67 4.97 20.00 -4.77
C TYR A 67 4.06 20.68 -5.77
N ILE A 68 3.19 19.92 -6.44
CA ILE A 68 2.16 20.49 -7.32
C ILE A 68 0.99 20.95 -6.46
N VAL A 69 0.65 22.23 -6.58
CA VAL A 69 -0.52 22.84 -5.91
C VAL A 69 -1.76 22.70 -6.79
N ASP A 70 -1.61 23.03 -8.09
CA ASP A 70 -2.60 22.85 -9.13
C ASP A 70 -1.93 22.91 -10.52
N GLY A 71 -2.69 22.86 -11.60
CA GLY A 71 -2.16 22.89 -12.97
C GLY A 71 -1.41 24.18 -13.36
N GLY A 72 -1.50 25.25 -12.57
CA GLY A 72 -0.85 26.53 -12.80
C GLY A 72 0.25 26.87 -11.79
N LEU A 73 0.38 26.09 -10.69
CA LEU A 73 1.24 26.46 -9.57
C LEU A 73 1.99 25.28 -8.99
N LYS A 74 3.32 25.43 -8.87
CA LYS A 74 4.22 24.50 -8.18
C LYS A 74 4.87 25.21 -7.00
N LEU A 75 4.91 24.56 -5.84
CA LEU A 75 5.53 25.05 -4.60
C LEU A 75 6.80 24.24 -4.33
N HIS A 76 7.92 24.93 -4.17
CA HIS A 76 9.17 24.34 -3.71
C HIS A 76 9.40 24.72 -2.24
N ILE A 77 9.64 23.75 -1.38
CA ILE A 77 9.89 23.93 0.06
C ILE A 77 11.31 23.49 0.36
N CYS A 78 12.00 24.26 1.19
CA CYS A 78 13.35 23.92 1.62
C CYS A 78 13.40 22.54 2.28
N GLY A 79 14.41 21.72 1.93
CA GLY A 79 14.62 20.41 2.54
C GLY A 79 14.94 20.46 4.04
N ASN A 80 15.40 21.63 4.56
CA ASN A 80 15.62 21.87 5.98
C ASN A 80 14.39 22.39 6.73
N ASN A 81 13.19 22.35 6.15
CA ASN A 81 11.98 22.70 6.88
C ASN A 81 11.73 21.68 8.01
N PRO A 82 11.45 22.06 9.29
CA PRO A 82 11.03 23.39 9.74
C PRO A 82 12.15 24.37 10.13
N ASP A 83 13.42 23.98 10.16
CA ASP A 83 14.51 24.84 10.60
C ASP A 83 14.80 26.00 9.63
N CYS A 84 14.43 25.83 8.35
CA CYS A 84 14.45 26.87 7.34
C CYS A 84 13.07 26.98 6.68
N ASP A 85 12.46 28.15 6.73
CA ASP A 85 11.16 28.47 6.15
C ASP A 85 11.23 28.92 4.68
N GLY A 86 12.34 28.63 3.98
CA GLY A 86 12.53 29.00 2.58
C GLY A 86 11.56 28.28 1.66
N TYR A 87 10.91 29.03 0.76
CA TYR A 87 10.06 28.49 -0.29
C TYR A 87 10.18 29.28 -1.59
N ILE A 88 9.80 28.66 -2.71
CA ILE A 88 9.69 29.29 -4.03
C ILE A 88 8.34 28.87 -4.63
N LEU A 89 7.61 29.86 -5.16
CA LEU A 89 6.44 29.60 -6.00
C LEU A 89 6.87 29.68 -7.45
N GLU A 90 6.44 28.72 -8.24
CA GLU A 90 6.68 28.62 -9.68
C GLU A 90 5.36 28.56 -10.40
N GLU A 91 5.09 29.61 -11.20
CA GLU A 91 3.91 29.66 -12.06
C GLU A 91 4.23 29.03 -13.42
N GLY A 92 3.32 28.23 -13.95
CA GLY A 92 3.53 27.54 -15.23
C GLY A 92 2.35 26.65 -15.57
N LYS A 93 2.52 25.84 -16.60
CA LYS A 93 1.59 24.74 -16.89
C LYS A 93 2.21 23.44 -16.35
N PHE A 94 1.62 22.90 -15.32
CA PHE A 94 2.08 21.67 -14.71
C PHE A 94 1.04 20.58 -14.93
N GLU A 95 1.48 19.41 -15.32
CA GLU A 95 0.63 18.24 -15.32
C GLU A 95 0.27 17.92 -13.86
N VAL A 96 -1.01 17.99 -13.54
CA VAL A 96 -1.52 17.56 -12.24
C VAL A 96 -1.77 16.06 -12.40
N PRO A 97 -0.94 15.21 -11.76
CA PRO A 97 -1.13 13.78 -11.86
C PRO A 97 -2.52 13.40 -11.40
N GLY A 98 -3.28 12.77 -12.27
CA GLY A 98 -4.67 12.40 -12.03
C GLY A 98 -5.73 13.32 -12.61
N SER A 99 -5.40 14.52 -13.17
CA SER A 99 -6.40 15.37 -13.84
C SER A 99 -6.94 14.73 -15.11
N ASP A 100 -6.11 13.95 -15.82
CA ASP A 100 -6.45 13.19 -17.03
C ASP A 100 -6.28 11.68 -16.83
N ALA A 101 -6.14 11.22 -15.56
CA ALA A 101 -6.01 9.82 -15.28
C ALA A 101 -7.28 9.06 -15.69
N PRO A 102 -7.14 7.95 -16.42
CA PRO A 102 -8.29 7.16 -16.79
C PRO A 102 -9.04 6.73 -15.52
N THR A 103 -10.34 6.92 -15.52
CA THR A 103 -11.20 6.27 -14.52
C THR A 103 -11.29 4.79 -14.86
N ILE A 104 -11.28 3.95 -13.84
CA ILE A 104 -11.48 2.51 -13.99
C ILE A 104 -12.77 2.09 -13.30
N ASP A 105 -13.40 1.03 -13.79
CA ASP A 105 -14.60 0.49 -13.17
C ASP A 105 -14.26 -0.12 -11.79
N CYS A 106 -15.17 0.08 -10.84
CA CYS A 106 -15.04 -0.51 -9.52
C CYS A 106 -15.40 -1.99 -9.57
N ASP A 107 -14.54 -2.85 -9.02
CA ASP A 107 -14.76 -4.30 -8.94
C ASP A 107 -15.79 -4.71 -7.88
N LYS A 108 -16.28 -3.77 -7.05
CA LYS A 108 -17.21 -4.02 -5.94
C LYS A 108 -18.58 -3.36 -6.09
N CYS A 109 -18.72 -2.42 -7.01
CA CYS A 109 -19.98 -1.75 -7.29
C CYS A 109 -19.97 -1.19 -8.72
N ASP A 110 -21.13 -0.64 -9.16
CA ASP A 110 -21.30 0.01 -10.47
C ASP A 110 -20.70 1.43 -10.56
N GLY A 111 -19.84 1.79 -9.60
CA GLY A 111 -19.16 3.09 -9.56
C GLY A 111 -17.85 3.08 -10.32
N GLN A 112 -17.30 4.28 -10.56
CA GLN A 112 -15.97 4.45 -11.11
C GLN A 112 -14.96 4.81 -10.02
N MET A 113 -13.72 4.43 -10.23
CA MET A 113 -12.60 4.75 -9.35
C MET A 113 -11.73 5.82 -9.99
N GLU A 114 -11.41 6.84 -9.21
CA GLU A 114 -10.51 7.93 -9.57
C GLU A 114 -9.14 7.75 -8.93
N LEU A 115 -8.10 8.19 -9.62
CA LEU A 115 -6.75 8.25 -9.06
C LEU A 115 -6.68 9.30 -7.96
N LYS A 116 -6.25 8.90 -6.78
CA LYS A 116 -6.00 9.77 -5.62
C LYS A 116 -4.62 9.50 -5.06
N THR A 117 -4.07 10.49 -4.35
CA THR A 117 -2.79 10.33 -3.67
C THR A 117 -2.98 10.34 -2.18
N GLY A 118 -2.42 9.33 -1.52
CA GLY A 118 -2.44 9.19 -0.07
C GLY A 118 -1.04 9.10 0.54
N ARG A 119 -0.97 8.93 1.85
CA ARG A 119 0.29 8.79 2.61
C ARG A 119 1.24 7.70 2.05
N PHE A 120 0.69 6.67 1.44
CA PHE A 120 1.45 5.52 0.94
C PHE A 120 1.58 5.51 -0.59
N GLY A 121 1.41 6.67 -1.24
CA GLY A 121 1.47 6.85 -2.68
C GLY A 121 0.11 6.88 -3.38
N PRO A 122 0.10 6.84 -4.72
CA PRO A 122 -1.12 6.91 -5.51
C PRO A 122 -1.97 5.64 -5.37
N TYR A 123 -3.28 5.81 -5.43
CA TYR A 123 -4.26 4.73 -5.39
C TYR A 123 -5.56 5.14 -6.09
N PHE A 124 -6.27 4.18 -6.63
CA PHE A 124 -7.62 4.38 -7.12
C PHE A 124 -8.62 4.27 -5.99
N ALA A 125 -9.55 5.21 -5.89
CA ALA A 125 -10.63 5.21 -4.90
C ALA A 125 -11.99 5.29 -5.61
N CYS A 126 -12.91 4.44 -5.24
CA CYS A 126 -14.26 4.47 -5.77
C CYS A 126 -15.02 5.71 -5.28
N GLN A 127 -15.84 6.28 -6.20
CA GLN A 127 -16.69 7.44 -5.88
C GLN A 127 -17.96 7.05 -5.12
N LYS A 128 -18.40 5.77 -5.22
CA LYS A 128 -19.65 5.28 -4.64
C LYS A 128 -19.49 4.41 -3.40
N CYS A 129 -18.35 3.72 -3.26
CA CYS A 129 -18.09 2.84 -2.11
C CYS A 129 -16.68 3.05 -1.57
N ASP A 130 -16.34 2.41 -0.45
CA ASP A 130 -15.03 2.56 0.22
C ASP A 130 -13.91 1.73 -0.43
N ASN A 131 -14.15 1.17 -1.63
CA ASN A 131 -13.16 0.35 -2.31
C ASN A 131 -11.98 1.18 -2.80
N THR A 132 -10.77 0.67 -2.57
CA THR A 132 -9.53 1.29 -3.02
C THR A 132 -8.58 0.25 -3.61
N ARG A 133 -7.87 0.62 -4.69
CA ARG A 133 -6.86 -0.20 -5.34
C ARG A 133 -5.54 0.58 -5.43
N LYS A 134 -4.43 -0.06 -5.13
CA LYS A 134 -3.11 0.55 -5.29
C LYS A 134 -2.79 0.73 -6.78
N VAL A 135 -1.97 1.73 -7.08
CA VAL A 135 -1.32 1.84 -8.39
C VAL A 135 -0.03 1.03 -8.36
N LEU A 136 0.15 0.18 -9.36
CA LEU A 136 1.38 -0.58 -9.57
C LEU A 136 2.46 0.34 -10.16
N LYS A 137 3.72 -0.13 -10.18
CA LYS A 137 4.82 0.59 -10.85
C LYS A 137 4.59 0.79 -12.36
N THR A 138 3.75 -0.04 -12.97
CA THR A 138 3.31 0.08 -14.37
C THR A 138 2.28 1.18 -14.61
N GLY A 139 1.82 1.90 -13.56
CA GLY A 139 0.73 2.86 -13.64
C GLY A 139 -0.68 2.24 -13.60
N GLU A 140 -0.80 0.94 -13.68
CA GLU A 140 -2.06 0.21 -13.65
C GLU A 140 -2.59 0.01 -12.24
N ALA A 141 -3.90 -0.22 -12.13
CA ALA A 141 -4.50 -0.60 -10.86
C ALA A 141 -4.10 -2.02 -10.45
N ALA A 142 -3.69 -2.19 -9.21
CA ALA A 142 -3.43 -3.52 -8.66
C ALA A 142 -4.67 -4.43 -8.83
N PRO A 143 -4.52 -5.74 -8.97
CA PRO A 143 -5.66 -6.66 -9.04
C PRO A 143 -6.61 -6.49 -7.86
N PRO A 144 -7.91 -6.77 -8.05
CA PRO A 144 -8.88 -6.78 -6.96
C PRO A 144 -8.43 -7.71 -5.83
N ARG A 145 -8.63 -7.26 -4.58
CA ARG A 145 -8.41 -8.13 -3.42
C ARG A 145 -9.63 -8.99 -3.17
N MET A 146 -9.37 -10.18 -2.66
CA MET A 146 -10.39 -11.08 -2.16
C MET A 146 -11.26 -10.41 -1.08
N ASP A 147 -12.56 -10.65 -1.11
CA ASP A 147 -13.45 -10.22 -0.04
C ASP A 147 -13.14 -10.97 1.26
N PRO A 148 -13.21 -10.30 2.43
CA PRO A 148 -12.95 -10.93 3.70
C PRO A 148 -13.90 -12.11 3.96
N ILE A 149 -13.34 -13.29 4.27
CA ILE A 149 -14.12 -14.50 4.61
C ILE A 149 -14.17 -14.63 6.13
N HIS A 150 -15.38 -14.56 6.68
CA HIS A 150 -15.61 -14.74 8.12
C HIS A 150 -15.55 -16.22 8.49
N LEU A 151 -14.79 -16.56 9.54
CA LEU A 151 -14.56 -17.92 10.03
C LEU A 151 -14.96 -18.02 11.51
N PRO A 152 -16.26 -17.97 11.83
CA PRO A 152 -16.73 -17.96 13.22
C PRO A 152 -16.38 -19.25 13.99
N GLU A 153 -16.12 -20.37 13.30
CA GLU A 153 -15.61 -21.61 13.83
C GLU A 153 -14.16 -21.53 14.28
N LEU A 154 -13.34 -20.64 13.68
CA LEU A 154 -11.94 -20.48 13.98
C LEU A 154 -11.76 -19.41 15.06
N LYS A 155 -11.75 -19.85 16.32
CA LYS A 155 -11.67 -18.96 17.48
C LYS A 155 -10.26 -18.42 17.71
N SER A 156 -10.18 -17.17 18.17
CA SER A 156 -8.96 -16.59 18.73
C SER A 156 -8.54 -17.33 19.99
N THR A 157 -7.24 -17.50 20.19
CA THR A 157 -6.69 -18.11 21.40
C THR A 157 -6.43 -17.09 22.52
N LYS A 158 -6.45 -15.80 22.18
CA LYS A 158 -6.08 -14.69 23.08
C LYS A 158 -7.25 -13.80 23.48
N HIS A 159 -8.30 -13.82 22.68
CA HIS A 159 -9.45 -12.92 22.84
C HIS A 159 -10.75 -13.69 22.60
N ASP A 160 -11.84 -13.23 23.21
CA ASP A 160 -13.19 -13.72 22.89
C ASP A 160 -13.63 -13.14 21.53
N ASP A 161 -13.09 -13.76 20.48
CA ASP A 161 -13.24 -13.33 19.09
C ASP A 161 -13.02 -14.51 18.13
N TYR A 162 -13.23 -14.30 16.83
CA TYR A 162 -12.97 -15.27 15.77
C TYR A 162 -12.11 -14.64 14.67
N PHE A 163 -11.59 -15.48 13.78
CA PHE A 163 -10.76 -15.00 12.69
C PHE A 163 -11.55 -14.70 11.42
N ILE A 164 -11.04 -13.73 10.69
CA ILE A 164 -11.45 -13.38 9.33
C ILE A 164 -10.23 -13.56 8.43
N LEU A 165 -10.39 -14.33 7.34
CA LEU A 165 -9.37 -14.42 6.30
C LEU A 165 -9.42 -13.16 5.45
N ARG A 166 -8.27 -12.53 5.27
CA ARG A 166 -8.10 -11.30 4.50
C ARG A 166 -6.91 -11.40 3.55
N GLU A 167 -7.00 -10.72 2.43
CA GLU A 167 -5.87 -10.50 1.52
C GLU A 167 -5.25 -9.13 1.79
N GLY A 168 -3.96 -9.09 2.12
CA GLY A 168 -3.17 -7.88 2.37
C GLY A 168 -2.06 -7.67 1.34
N ALA A 169 -1.21 -6.68 1.58
CA ALA A 169 -0.05 -6.41 0.73
C ALA A 169 1.00 -7.55 0.75
N ALA A 170 1.01 -8.34 1.82
CA ALA A 170 1.85 -9.52 1.99
C ALA A 170 1.03 -10.82 1.85
N GLY A 171 0.04 -10.84 0.95
CA GLY A 171 -0.81 -11.99 0.71
C GLY A 171 -1.88 -12.22 1.76
N MET A 172 -2.37 -13.46 1.85
CA MET A 172 -3.46 -13.84 2.75
C MET A 172 -2.98 -13.99 4.20
N PHE A 173 -3.82 -13.57 5.14
CA PHE A 173 -3.59 -13.70 6.57
C PHE A 173 -4.92 -13.78 7.33
N LEU A 174 -4.88 -14.39 8.49
CA LEU A 174 -5.98 -14.39 9.44
C LEU A 174 -5.84 -13.21 10.39
N ALA A 175 -6.92 -12.46 10.56
CA ALA A 175 -7.02 -11.37 11.53
C ALA A 175 -8.24 -11.55 12.42
N ALA A 176 -8.15 -11.18 13.70
CA ALA A 176 -9.30 -11.13 14.59
C ALA A 176 -10.43 -10.28 13.99
N SER A 177 -11.70 -10.63 14.23
CA SER A 177 -12.85 -9.93 13.61
C SER A 177 -12.89 -8.44 13.98
N LYS A 178 -12.42 -8.11 15.17
CA LYS A 178 -12.32 -6.73 15.67
C LYS A 178 -11.03 -6.00 15.28
N PHE A 179 -10.24 -6.56 14.35
CA PHE A 179 -9.06 -5.86 13.82
C PHE A 179 -9.45 -4.51 13.15
N PRO A 180 -8.72 -3.39 13.36
CA PRO A 180 -7.41 -3.26 14.01
C PRO A 180 -7.45 -3.01 15.54
N LYS A 181 -8.63 -2.98 16.18
CA LYS A 181 -8.74 -2.79 17.63
C LYS A 181 -8.08 -3.95 18.38
N VAL A 182 -8.38 -5.18 17.97
CA VAL A 182 -7.69 -6.40 18.41
C VAL A 182 -6.64 -6.74 17.36
N ARG A 183 -5.36 -6.60 17.72
CA ARG A 183 -4.23 -6.78 16.78
C ARG A 183 -3.70 -8.20 16.77
N GLU A 184 -4.58 -9.19 16.77
CA GLU A 184 -4.19 -10.58 16.62
C GLU A 184 -4.24 -10.95 15.15
N THR A 185 -3.11 -11.35 14.60
CA THR A 185 -2.97 -11.82 13.22
C THR A 185 -2.04 -13.02 13.17
N ARG A 186 -2.28 -13.96 12.26
CA ARG A 186 -1.40 -15.08 11.99
C ARG A 186 -1.50 -15.56 10.54
N ALA A 187 -0.53 -16.37 10.14
CA ALA A 187 -0.60 -17.10 8.89
C ALA A 187 -1.74 -18.14 8.95
N PRO A 188 -2.52 -18.33 7.87
CA PRO A 188 -3.47 -19.43 7.78
C PRO A 188 -2.73 -20.74 7.55
N LYS A 189 -3.23 -21.83 8.15
CA LYS A 189 -2.80 -23.19 7.83
C LYS A 189 -3.47 -23.64 6.54
N LEU A 190 -2.77 -24.44 5.75
CA LEU A 190 -3.33 -24.92 4.49
C LEU A 190 -4.57 -25.80 4.72
N ALA A 191 -4.56 -26.61 5.77
CA ALA A 191 -5.71 -27.39 6.19
C ALA A 191 -6.94 -26.51 6.51
N GLU A 192 -6.76 -25.36 7.20
CA GLU A 192 -7.84 -24.41 7.49
C GLU A 192 -8.41 -23.77 6.21
N LEU A 193 -7.58 -23.48 5.23
CA LEU A 193 -7.99 -22.95 3.94
C LEU A 193 -8.79 -23.99 3.13
N ARG A 194 -8.45 -25.29 3.23
CA ARG A 194 -9.17 -26.36 2.55
C ARG A 194 -10.61 -26.49 3.02
N GLU A 195 -10.90 -26.24 4.31
CA GLU A 195 -12.25 -26.27 4.86
C GLU A 195 -13.17 -25.21 4.24
N ILE A 196 -12.58 -24.16 3.68
CA ILE A 196 -13.30 -23.04 3.06
C ILE A 196 -13.02 -22.92 1.56
N LYS A 197 -12.50 -23.97 0.93
CA LYS A 197 -12.11 -24.00 -0.49
C LYS A 197 -13.19 -23.44 -1.41
N ASP A 198 -14.44 -23.80 -1.17
CA ASP A 198 -15.58 -23.39 -1.98
C ASP A 198 -15.93 -21.89 -1.86
N LYS A 199 -15.39 -21.20 -0.83
CA LYS A 199 -15.54 -19.76 -0.62
C LYS A 199 -14.36 -18.97 -1.17
N MET A 200 -13.32 -19.65 -1.63
CA MET A 200 -12.09 -19.03 -2.13
C MET A 200 -12.20 -18.75 -3.61
N GLU A 201 -11.69 -17.58 -4.03
CA GLU A 201 -11.62 -17.20 -5.43
C GLU A 201 -10.71 -18.16 -6.23
N ASP A 202 -11.02 -18.34 -7.53
CA ASP A 202 -10.31 -19.26 -8.43
C ASP A 202 -8.79 -19.00 -8.49
N LYS A 203 -8.38 -17.74 -8.33
CA LYS A 203 -6.97 -17.36 -8.31
C LYS A 203 -6.15 -18.03 -7.21
N PHE A 204 -6.79 -18.58 -6.17
CA PHE A 204 -6.16 -19.24 -5.04
C PHE A 204 -6.31 -20.76 -5.04
N GLN A 205 -7.07 -21.34 -5.97
CA GLN A 205 -7.33 -22.78 -6.01
C GLN A 205 -6.04 -23.62 -6.12
N TYR A 206 -5.01 -23.09 -6.76
CA TYR A 206 -3.71 -23.76 -6.91
C TYR A 206 -3.04 -24.07 -5.55
N LEU A 207 -3.34 -23.33 -4.48
CA LEU A 207 -2.78 -23.57 -3.14
C LEU A 207 -3.25 -24.92 -2.57
N PHE A 208 -4.43 -25.41 -2.97
CA PHE A 208 -4.98 -26.66 -2.46
C PHE A 208 -4.36 -27.92 -3.08
N GLU A 209 -3.50 -27.76 -4.06
CA GLU A 209 -2.67 -28.83 -4.59
C GLU A 209 -1.42 -29.06 -3.74
N GLY A 210 -1.07 -28.10 -2.87
CA GLY A 210 0.09 -28.16 -2.00
C GLY A 210 -0.06 -29.15 -0.85
N PRO A 211 1.03 -29.58 -0.19
CA PRO A 211 1.00 -30.53 0.91
C PRO A 211 0.45 -29.91 2.20
N ASP A 212 -0.26 -30.70 3.01
CA ASP A 212 -0.75 -30.28 4.33
C ASP A 212 0.32 -30.35 5.41
N GLU A 213 1.37 -31.14 5.19
CA GLU A 213 2.49 -31.32 6.10
C GLU A 213 3.82 -31.27 5.32
N ASP A 214 4.85 -30.83 6.00
CA ASP A 214 6.22 -30.90 5.46
C ASP A 214 6.78 -32.35 5.61
N PRO A 215 7.98 -32.66 5.05
CA PRO A 215 8.59 -33.98 5.17
C PRO A 215 8.81 -34.47 6.61
N ASP A 216 8.84 -33.58 7.57
CA ASP A 216 9.00 -33.89 9.00
C ASP A 216 7.65 -34.00 9.74
N GLY A 217 6.51 -33.91 9.06
CA GLY A 217 5.17 -33.99 9.62
C GLY A 217 4.72 -32.73 10.34
N ASN A 218 5.33 -31.56 10.08
CA ASN A 218 4.85 -30.31 10.63
C ASN A 218 3.76 -29.69 9.73
N PRO A 219 2.72 -29.08 10.29
CA PRO A 219 1.63 -28.49 9.51
C PRO A 219 2.12 -27.35 8.62
N THR A 220 1.61 -27.29 7.41
CA THR A 220 1.93 -26.22 6.47
C THR A 220 1.10 -24.97 6.71
N ILE A 221 1.73 -23.83 6.48
CA ILE A 221 1.18 -22.49 6.63
C ILE A 221 1.51 -21.64 5.41
N LEU A 222 0.70 -20.63 5.13
CA LEU A 222 0.92 -19.72 4.03
C LEU A 222 1.77 -18.53 4.48
N LEU A 223 2.95 -18.38 3.90
CA LEU A 223 3.94 -17.36 4.24
C LEU A 223 4.16 -16.39 3.06
N TRP A 224 4.87 -15.29 3.32
CA TRP A 224 5.22 -14.28 2.34
C TRP A 224 6.73 -14.11 2.22
N SER A 225 7.25 -14.26 1.01
CA SER A 225 8.65 -13.96 0.69
C SER A 225 8.82 -12.48 0.34
N ARG A 226 9.56 -11.75 1.18
CA ARG A 226 9.92 -10.34 0.90
C ARG A 226 10.84 -10.21 -0.32
N LYS A 227 11.70 -11.20 -0.54
CA LYS A 227 12.67 -11.22 -1.65
C LYS A 227 11.97 -11.45 -3.00
N LYS A 228 11.11 -12.48 -3.08
CA LYS A 228 10.39 -12.84 -4.30
C LYS A 228 9.07 -12.07 -4.46
N LYS A 229 8.59 -11.37 -3.40
CA LYS A 229 7.31 -10.63 -3.35
C LYS A 229 6.09 -11.50 -3.71
N GLU A 230 6.14 -12.76 -3.31
CA GLU A 230 5.07 -13.74 -3.55
C GLU A 230 4.80 -14.59 -2.29
N GLN A 231 3.61 -15.20 -2.26
CA GLN A 231 3.25 -16.16 -1.22
C GLN A 231 3.86 -17.53 -1.54
N TYR A 232 4.19 -18.26 -0.49
CA TYR A 232 4.70 -19.62 -0.58
C TYR A 232 4.16 -20.46 0.59
N ILE A 233 4.16 -21.77 0.43
CA ILE A 233 3.80 -22.73 1.47
C ILE A 233 5.06 -23.02 2.26
N GLY A 234 5.07 -22.62 3.53
CA GLY A 234 6.08 -23.01 4.51
C GLY A 234 5.46 -23.92 5.55
N SER A 235 6.21 -24.30 6.59
CA SER A 235 5.68 -25.09 7.71
C SER A 235 5.93 -24.42 9.06
N GLU A 236 5.20 -24.86 10.07
CA GLU A 236 5.26 -24.34 11.43
C GLU A 236 5.49 -25.46 12.44
N LYS A 237 6.47 -25.26 13.34
CA LYS A 237 6.75 -26.12 14.48
C LYS A 237 6.73 -25.30 15.77
N ASN A 238 5.86 -25.66 16.72
CA ASN A 238 5.72 -24.94 17.99
C ASN A 238 5.50 -23.43 17.86
N GLY A 239 4.66 -22.99 16.91
CA GLY A 239 4.35 -21.57 16.68
C GLY A 239 5.45 -20.77 15.96
N LYS A 240 6.47 -21.44 15.41
CA LYS A 240 7.55 -20.80 14.65
C LYS A 240 7.68 -21.42 13.26
N ALA A 241 7.83 -20.56 12.26
CA ALA A 241 8.12 -21.02 10.91
C ALA A 241 9.42 -21.83 10.88
N THR A 242 9.41 -22.95 10.15
CA THR A 242 10.59 -23.77 9.91
C THR A 242 11.42 -23.16 8.75
N ARG A 243 12.49 -23.86 8.36
CA ARG A 243 13.27 -23.48 7.18
C ARG A 243 12.72 -24.08 5.90
N TRP A 244 11.79 -25.00 6.00
CA TRP A 244 11.18 -25.65 4.84
C TRP A 244 10.18 -24.71 4.18
N GLY A 245 10.13 -24.71 2.83
CA GLY A 245 9.16 -23.92 2.07
C GLY A 245 9.16 -24.30 0.61
N VAL A 246 7.98 -24.25 0.01
CA VAL A 246 7.74 -24.58 -1.41
C VAL A 246 6.96 -23.43 -2.06
N TYR A 247 7.45 -22.97 -3.21
CA TYR A 247 6.72 -22.04 -4.06
C TYR A 247 5.76 -22.82 -4.94
N TRP A 248 4.51 -22.91 -4.51
CA TRP A 248 3.49 -23.60 -5.27
C TRP A 248 2.87 -22.64 -6.29
N ARG A 249 3.16 -22.83 -7.55
CA ARG A 249 2.60 -22.09 -8.67
C ARG A 249 1.57 -22.94 -9.39
N LYS A 250 0.65 -22.31 -10.12
CA LYS A 250 -0.39 -22.99 -10.88
C LYS A 250 0.23 -24.06 -11.80
N GLY A 251 0.16 -25.33 -11.38
CA GLY A 251 0.62 -26.49 -12.15
C GLY A 251 2.05 -26.99 -11.88
N GLU A 252 2.84 -26.33 -11.03
CA GLU A 252 4.22 -26.76 -10.75
C GLU A 252 4.61 -26.49 -9.31
N GLY A 253 4.91 -27.51 -8.53
CA GLY A 253 5.61 -27.38 -7.25
C GLY A 253 7.13 -27.24 -7.51
N VAL A 254 7.70 -26.09 -7.16
CA VAL A 254 9.14 -25.87 -7.22
C VAL A 254 9.70 -25.86 -5.80
N GLU A 255 10.44 -26.91 -5.45
CA GLU A 255 11.27 -26.96 -4.24
C GLU A 255 12.50 -26.04 -4.41
N GLU A 256 12.82 -25.27 -3.38
CA GLU A 256 14.13 -24.62 -3.20
C GLU A 256 14.83 -25.12 -1.95
#